data_128e85a24a2f00fc6cac01c33f9e1615
#
_entry.id   128e85a24a2f00fc6cac01c33f9e1615
#
_cell.length_a   1.000
_cell.length_b   1.000
_cell.length_c   1.000
_cell.angle_alpha   90.00
_cell.angle_beta   90.00
_cell.angle_gamma   90.00
#
_symmetry.space_group_name_H-M   'P 1'
#
loop_
_entity.id
_entity.type
_entity.pdbx_description
1 polymer ?
#
loop_
_entity_poly.entity_id
_entity_poly.type
_entity_poly.pdbx_seq_one_letter_code
_entity_poly.pdbx_strand_id
1 'polypeptide(L)' 'MANSVSKIQIGQLWKKDGTGETFLVTRVYSEALSTMATLRKSGAENEALVRVRVERALSGQTLPGFSPAQEDERI' A
#
# COMPACT_ATOMS: atom_id res chain seq x y z
N MET A 1 -11.60 12.20 2.15
CA MET A 1 -10.91 11.34 1.34
C MET A 1 -10.57 10.10 2.02
N ALA A 2 -10.77 9.05 1.35
CA ALA A 2 -10.53 7.76 1.93
C ALA A 2 -9.06 7.42 1.87
N ASN A 3 -8.53 6.78 2.89
CA ASN A 3 -7.17 6.27 2.90
C ASN A 3 -7.18 4.79 2.63
N SER A 4 -8.20 4.30 1.94
CA SER A 4 -8.33 2.87 1.71
C SER A 4 -8.71 2.62 0.27
N VAL A 5 -8.50 1.40 -0.16
CA VAL A 5 -8.95 0.92 -1.47
C VAL A 5 -9.81 -0.30 -1.22
N SER A 6 -10.55 -0.75 -2.22
CA SER A 6 -11.38 -1.91 -2.01
C SER A 6 -10.53 -3.15 -1.75
N LYS A 7 -9.37 -3.25 -2.37
CA LYS A 7 -8.47 -4.37 -2.15
C LYS A 7 -7.05 -3.95 -2.50
N ILE A 8 -6.09 -4.31 -1.66
CA ILE A 8 -4.70 -4.06 -1.92
C ILE A 8 -4.22 -5.06 -2.96
N GLN A 9 -3.60 -4.56 -4.03
CA GLN A 9 -3.17 -5.42 -5.13
C GLN A 9 -1.78 -5.04 -5.60
N ILE A 10 -1.08 -6.01 -6.16
CA ILE A 10 0.23 -5.76 -6.76
C ILE A 10 0.08 -4.73 -7.86
N GLY A 11 0.97 -3.79 -7.89
CA GLY A 11 0.96 -2.73 -8.89
C GLY A 11 0.36 -1.43 -8.41
N GLN A 12 -0.23 -1.42 -7.23
CA GLN A 12 -0.80 -0.19 -6.71
C GLN A 12 0.30 0.72 -6.19
N LEU A 13 0.03 2.02 -6.26
CA LEU A 13 0.95 3.01 -5.74
C LEU A 13 0.38 3.62 -4.49
N TRP A 14 1.22 3.77 -3.48
CA TRP A 14 0.84 4.35 -2.20
C TRP A 14 1.86 5.40 -1.81
N LYS A 15 1.41 6.40 -1.08
CA LYS A 15 2.28 7.44 -0.58
C LYS A 15 2.48 7.26 0.89
N LYS A 16 3.72 7.41 1.35
CA LYS A 16 4.00 7.33 2.77
C LYS A 16 3.59 8.64 3.42
N ASP A 17 2.77 8.53 4.47
CA ASP A 17 2.31 9.72 5.17
C ASP A 17 3.51 10.42 5.83
N GLY A 18 3.50 11.72 5.78
CA GLY A 18 4.56 12.50 6.39
C GLY A 18 5.70 12.82 5.47
N THR A 19 6.06 11.95 4.55
CA THR A 19 7.17 12.23 3.64
C THR A 19 6.71 12.43 2.21
N GLY A 20 5.57 11.85 1.85
CA GLY A 20 5.08 11.95 0.47
C GLY A 20 5.79 11.05 -0.50
N GLU A 21 6.66 10.16 -0.02
CA GLU A 21 7.36 9.26 -0.92
C GLU A 21 6.40 8.22 -1.47
N THR A 22 6.60 7.85 -2.71
CA THR A 22 5.72 6.91 -3.39
C THR A 22 6.31 5.52 -3.34
N PHE A 23 5.46 4.56 -3.05
CA PHE A 23 5.86 3.15 -2.96
C PHE A 23 4.96 2.32 -3.86
N LEU A 24 5.52 1.26 -4.39
CA LEU A 24 4.82 0.34 -5.28
C LEU A 24 4.60 -0.97 -4.54
N VAL A 25 3.38 -1.48 -4.57
CA VAL A 25 3.08 -2.78 -3.99
C VAL A 25 3.63 -3.85 -4.91
N THR A 26 4.59 -4.62 -4.43
CA THR A 26 5.21 -5.65 -5.24
C THR A 26 4.72 -7.03 -4.89
N ARG A 27 4.09 -7.20 -3.72
CA ARG A 27 3.66 -8.52 -3.31
C ARG A 27 2.58 -8.39 -2.25
N VAL A 28 1.64 -9.29 -2.27
CA VAL A 28 0.61 -9.40 -1.23
C VAL A 28 0.53 -10.87 -0.85
N TYR A 29 0.63 -11.18 0.42
CA TYR A 29 0.65 -12.57 0.83
C TYR A 29 0.08 -12.70 2.24
N SER A 30 -0.24 -13.93 2.61
CA SER A 30 -0.76 -14.22 3.93
C SER A 30 0.35 -14.76 4.80
N GLU A 31 0.39 -14.33 6.05
CA GLU A 31 1.35 -14.82 6.99
C GLU A 31 0.63 -14.98 8.32
N ALA A 32 0.59 -16.17 8.83
CA ALA A 32 -0.20 -16.52 10.00
C ALA A 32 -1.64 -16.12 9.71
N LEU A 33 -2.26 -15.31 10.47
CA LEU A 33 -3.64 -14.90 10.23
C LEU A 33 -3.71 -13.48 9.69
N SER A 34 -2.60 -12.99 9.17
CA SER A 34 -2.54 -11.61 8.68
C SER A 34 -2.25 -11.59 7.20
N THR A 35 -2.66 -10.52 6.56
CA THR A 35 -2.30 -10.25 5.18
C THR A 35 -1.21 -9.20 5.19
N MET A 36 -0.16 -9.44 4.43
CA MET A 36 1.00 -8.56 4.38
C MET A 36 1.18 -8.05 2.97
N ALA A 37 1.68 -6.85 2.85
CA ALA A 37 2.05 -6.28 1.57
C ALA A 37 3.52 -5.88 1.61
N THR A 38 4.22 -6.12 0.52
CA THR A 38 5.60 -5.70 0.39
C THR A 38 5.63 -4.55 -0.60
N LEU A 39 6.31 -3.47 -0.22
CA LEU A 39 6.36 -2.27 -1.03
C LEU A 39 7.79 -1.91 -1.34
N ARG A 40 8.01 -1.33 -2.51
CA ARG A 40 9.30 -0.84 -2.91
C ARG A 40 9.19 0.63 -3.21
N LYS A 41 10.13 1.43 -2.71
CA LYS A 41 10.11 2.85 -2.95
C LYS A 41 10.39 3.12 -4.42
N SER A 42 9.55 3.94 -5.05
CA SER A 42 9.72 4.25 -6.45
C SER A 42 11.03 4.97 -6.68
N GLY A 43 11.77 4.52 -7.68
CA GLY A 43 13.04 5.14 -8.01
C GLY A 43 14.19 4.72 -7.14
N ALA A 44 13.98 3.79 -6.21
CA ALA A 44 15.04 3.37 -5.31
C ALA A 44 15.07 1.85 -5.24
N GLU A 45 15.39 1.24 -6.35
CA GLU A 45 15.31 -0.19 -6.45
C GLU A 45 16.32 -0.90 -5.61
N ASN A 46 17.38 -0.21 -5.22
CA ASN A 46 18.39 -0.84 -4.39
C ASN A 46 18.07 -0.79 -2.91
N GLU A 47 17.01 -0.13 -2.53
CA GLU A 47 16.66 -0.04 -1.12
C GLU A 47 15.90 -1.27 -0.69
N ALA A 48 15.93 -1.55 0.59
CA ALA A 48 15.24 -2.71 1.11
C ALA A 48 13.73 -2.54 0.93
N LEU A 49 13.05 -3.65 0.76
CA LEU A 49 11.60 -3.63 0.68
C LEU A 49 11.01 -3.37 2.05
N VAL A 50 9.83 -2.75 2.05
CA VAL A 50 9.12 -2.45 3.27
C VAL A 50 7.96 -3.41 3.38
N ARG A 51 7.78 -4.03 4.52
CA ARG A 51 6.65 -4.92 4.75
C ARG A 51 5.65 -4.21 5.63
N VAL A 52 4.41 -4.20 5.21
CA VAL A 52 3.35 -3.50 5.93
C VAL A 52 2.17 -4.46 6.07
N ARG A 53 1.59 -4.48 7.25
CA ARG A 53 0.43 -5.31 7.48
C ARG A 53 -0.78 -4.62 6.88
N VAL A 54 -1.56 -5.37 6.10
CA VAL A 54 -2.79 -4.86 5.52
C VAL A 54 -3.84 -4.84 6.60
N GLU A 55 -4.54 -3.73 6.74
CA GLU A 55 -5.59 -3.63 7.73
C GLU A 55 -6.92 -3.38 7.07
N ARG A 56 -7.96 -3.83 7.72
CA ARG A 56 -9.29 -3.65 7.20
C ARG A 56 -9.79 -2.25 7.52
N ALA A 57 -10.40 -1.62 6.54
CA ALA A 57 -11.04 -0.33 6.74
C ALA A 57 -12.54 -0.53 6.58
N LEU A 58 -13.29 0.54 6.79
CA LEU A 58 -14.72 0.42 6.73
C LEU A 58 -15.21 -0.10 5.41
N SER A 59 -14.62 0.32 4.32
CA SER A 59 -15.10 -0.10 3.02
C SER A 59 -14.01 -0.75 2.20
N GLY A 60 -13.00 -1.30 2.82
CA GLY A 60 -11.94 -1.94 2.04
C GLY A 60 -10.73 -2.23 2.88
N GLN A 61 -9.56 -1.97 2.33
CA GLN A 61 -8.28 -2.27 2.96
C GLN A 61 -7.39 -1.05 2.94
N THR A 62 -6.50 -0.96 3.91
CA THR A 62 -5.57 0.15 3.99
C THR A 62 -4.22 -0.34 4.44
N LEU A 63 -3.19 0.47 4.21
CA LEU A 63 -1.85 0.22 4.69
C LEU A 63 -1.53 1.29 5.73
N PRO A 64 -1.38 0.91 7.00
CA PRO A 64 -1.14 1.92 8.05
C PRO A 64 0.11 2.73 7.74
N GLY A 65 0.01 4.04 7.85
CA GLY A 65 1.11 4.94 7.56
C GLY A 65 1.23 5.32 6.10
N PHE A 66 0.31 4.85 5.26
CA PHE A 66 0.32 5.12 3.84
C PHE A 66 -1.06 5.56 3.39
N SER A 67 -1.10 6.23 2.25
CA SER A 67 -2.36 6.65 1.63
C SER A 67 -2.31 6.29 0.16
N PRO A 68 -3.43 5.94 -0.45
CA PRO A 68 -3.41 5.62 -1.88
C PRO A 68 -2.89 6.80 -2.68
N ALA A 69 -1.92 6.52 -3.54
CA ALA A 69 -1.36 7.57 -4.37
C ALA A 69 -2.15 7.75 -5.64
N GLN A 70 -2.77 6.69 -6.13
CA GLN A 70 -3.55 6.77 -7.32
C GLN A 70 -4.97 6.99 -6.96
N GLU A 71 -5.60 7.99 -7.61
CA GLU A 71 -6.95 8.20 -7.41
C GLU A 71 -7.71 7.34 -8.28
N ASP A 72 -8.78 6.94 -7.86
CA ASP A 72 -9.49 6.19 -8.62
C ASP A 72 -10.17 6.82 -9.57
N GLU A 73 -10.31 7.05 -10.20
CA GLU A 73 -10.83 7.76 -11.06
C GLU A 73 -11.85 7.39 -11.62
N ARG A 74 -12.49 7.21 -11.50
CA ARG A 74 -13.30 6.95 -11.81
C ARG A 74 -13.96 7.49 -11.96
N ILE A 75 -14.14 7.70 -12.31
CA ILE A 75 -14.69 8.18 -12.45
C ILE A 75 -15.28 8.12 -12.73
#